data_dc5e2e56930520970cf0f92fad034e97
#
_entry.id   dc5e2e56930520970cf0f92fad034e97
#
_cell.length_a   1.000
_cell.length_b   1.000
_cell.length_c   1.000
_cell.angle_alpha   90.00
_cell.angle_beta   90.00
_cell.angle_gamma   90.00
#
_symmetry.space_group_name_H-M   'P 1'
#
loop_
_entity.id
_entity.type
_entity.pdbx_description
1 polymer ?
#
loop_
_entity_poly.entity_id
_entity_poly.type
_entity_poly.pdbx_seq_one_letter_code
_entity_poly.pdbx_strand_id
1 'polypeptide(L)' 'MWEWSEKISVVEGIDTECLLTNLSETLASANATISDLAFELEGSRRHVALGVQQLIELSELLANRVLDERVPVLEG' A
#
# COMPACT_ATOMS: atom_id res chain seq x y z
N MET A 1 16.31 0.44 -11.61
CA MET A 1 16.07 0.01 -10.46
C MET A 1 16.85 0.61 -9.42
N TRP A 2 18.12 0.62 -9.44
CA TRP A 2 18.87 1.20 -8.51
C TRP A 2 18.66 2.68 -8.55
N GLU A 3 18.20 3.24 -9.59
CA GLU A 3 17.91 4.61 -9.65
C GLU A 3 16.83 4.90 -8.65
N TRP A 4 15.92 3.95 -8.46
CA TRP A 4 14.88 4.07 -7.50
C TRP A 4 15.45 4.18 -6.12
N SER A 5 16.44 3.38 -5.79
CA SER A 5 17.04 3.40 -4.50
C SER A 5 17.69 4.73 -4.23
N GLU A 6 18.33 5.29 -5.23
CA GLU A 6 18.94 6.57 -5.03
C GLU A 6 17.93 7.65 -4.80
N LYS A 7 16.83 7.60 -5.52
CA LYS A 7 15.81 8.60 -5.34
C LYS A 7 15.22 8.50 -3.97
N ILE A 8 15.01 7.31 -3.48
CA ILE A 8 14.45 7.14 -2.17
C ILE A 8 15.42 7.66 -1.13
N SER A 9 16.68 7.45 -1.32
CA SER A 9 17.65 7.93 -0.40
C SER A 9 17.64 9.44 -0.33
N VAL A 10 17.52 10.07 -1.47
CA VAL A 10 17.52 11.50 -1.53
C VAL A 10 16.35 12.08 -0.77
N VAL A 11 15.19 11.46 -0.90
CA VAL A 11 14.05 11.95 -0.22
C VAL A 11 13.94 11.44 1.18
N GLU A 12 14.92 10.71 1.60
CA GLU A 12 14.90 10.18 2.89
C GLU A 12 14.85 11.26 3.91
N GLY A 13 15.32 12.42 3.58
CA GLY A 13 15.26 13.52 4.46
C GLY A 13 13.82 13.84 4.75
N ILE A 14 12.92 13.33 3.91
CA ILE A 14 11.53 13.56 4.11
C ILE A 14 11.13 12.46 5.04
N ASP A 15 10.28 12.73 5.92
CA ASP A 15 9.80 11.82 6.89
C ASP A 15 9.39 10.47 6.31
N THR A 16 9.97 9.42 6.84
CA THR A 16 9.64 8.08 6.41
C THR A 16 8.18 7.78 6.71
N GLU A 17 7.67 8.33 7.79
CA GLU A 17 6.28 8.12 8.14
C GLU A 17 5.38 8.73 7.08
N CYS A 18 5.79 9.84 6.52
CA CYS A 18 5.01 10.48 5.50
C CYS A 18 4.96 9.59 4.25
N LEU A 19 6.08 8.97 3.92
CA LEU A 19 6.13 8.09 2.77
C LEU A 19 5.25 6.87 2.99
N LEU A 20 5.28 6.31 4.19
CA LEU A 20 4.48 5.15 4.49
C LEU A 20 3.00 5.48 4.51
N THR A 21 2.66 6.67 4.99
CA THR A 21 1.28 7.09 5.02
C THR A 21 0.77 7.25 3.59
N ASN A 22 1.59 7.85 2.72
CA ASN A 22 1.19 7.99 1.34
C ASN A 22 1.06 6.64 0.66
N LEU A 23 1.93 5.70 1.01
CA LEU A 23 1.85 4.38 0.45
C LEU A 23 0.56 3.70 0.88
N SER A 24 0.23 3.82 2.15
CA SER A 24 -0.98 3.21 2.68
C SER A 24 -2.21 3.80 2.00
N GLU A 25 -2.23 5.10 1.79
CA GLU A 25 -3.36 5.74 1.15
C GLU A 25 -3.46 5.36 -0.32
N THR A 26 -2.30 5.21 -0.97
CA THR A 26 -2.29 4.81 -2.36
C THR A 26 -2.82 3.39 -2.49
N LEU A 27 -2.44 2.52 -1.57
CA LEU A 27 -2.92 1.15 -1.58
C LEU A 27 -4.42 1.09 -1.31
N ALA A 28 -4.91 1.96 -0.44
CA ALA A 28 -6.34 1.99 -0.15
C ALA A 28 -7.11 2.42 -1.39
N SER A 29 -6.58 3.38 -2.15
CA SER A 29 -7.21 3.80 -3.37
C SER A 29 -7.19 2.69 -4.40
N ALA A 30 -6.07 1.97 -4.49
CA ALA A 30 -5.97 0.86 -5.42
C ALA A 30 -6.96 -0.23 -5.05
N ASN A 31 -7.14 -0.47 -3.75
CA ASN A 31 -8.06 -1.47 -3.30
C ASN A 31 -9.49 -1.11 -3.70
N ALA A 32 -9.87 0.14 -3.53
CA ALA A 32 -11.21 0.57 -3.90
C ALA A 32 -11.42 0.44 -5.40
N THR A 33 -10.41 0.79 -6.18
CA THR A 33 -10.52 0.71 -7.63
C THR A 33 -10.65 -0.73 -8.10
N ILE A 34 -9.84 -1.62 -7.54
CA ILE A 34 -9.88 -3.00 -8.00
C ILE A 34 -11.18 -3.66 -7.52
N SER A 35 -11.74 -3.22 -6.40
CA SER A 35 -13.01 -3.73 -5.94
C SER A 35 -14.11 -3.38 -6.92
N ASP A 36 -14.12 -2.16 -7.39
CA ASP A 36 -15.11 -1.73 -8.35
C ASP A 36 -14.97 -2.51 -9.65
N LEU A 37 -13.75 -2.72 -10.07
CA LEU A 37 -13.51 -3.45 -11.30
C LEU A 37 -13.97 -4.89 -11.15
N ALA A 38 -13.65 -5.51 -10.02
CA ALA A 38 -14.02 -6.90 -9.80
C ALA A 38 -15.53 -7.06 -9.82
N PHE A 39 -16.23 -6.04 -9.37
CA PHE A 39 -17.67 -6.11 -9.31
C PHE A 39 -18.26 -6.14 -10.72
N GLU A 40 -17.58 -5.55 -11.68
CA GLU A 40 -18.04 -5.55 -13.04
C GLU A 40 -17.53 -6.70 -13.89
N LEU A 41 -16.59 -7.46 -13.40
CA LEU A 41 -16.05 -8.57 -14.15
C LEU A 41 -16.78 -9.84 -13.83
N GLU A 42 -16.66 -10.83 -14.70
CA GLU A 42 -17.27 -12.10 -14.47
C GLU A 42 -16.32 -13.20 -14.79
N GLY A 43 -16.62 -14.38 -14.29
CA GLY A 43 -15.82 -15.56 -14.61
C GLY A 43 -14.42 -15.50 -14.05
N SER A 44 -13.48 -16.01 -14.80
CA SER A 44 -12.12 -16.10 -14.32
C SER A 44 -11.47 -14.74 -14.17
N ARG A 45 -11.93 -13.76 -14.92
CA ARG A 45 -11.36 -12.43 -14.77
C ARG A 45 -11.68 -11.86 -13.41
N ARG A 46 -12.86 -12.18 -12.90
CA ARG A 46 -13.24 -11.72 -11.59
C ARG A 46 -12.35 -12.36 -10.54
N HIS A 47 -12.02 -13.63 -10.72
CA HIS A 47 -11.16 -14.30 -9.77
C HIS A 47 -9.78 -13.65 -9.76
N VAL A 48 -9.27 -13.27 -10.92
CA VAL A 48 -7.98 -12.62 -10.98
C VAL A 48 -8.02 -11.29 -10.25
N ALA A 49 -9.08 -10.51 -10.48
CA ALA A 49 -9.22 -9.22 -9.84
C ALA A 49 -9.32 -9.37 -8.32
N LEU A 50 -10.04 -10.38 -7.86
CA LEU A 50 -10.16 -10.60 -6.44
C LEU A 50 -8.83 -11.03 -5.83
N GLY A 51 -8.04 -11.79 -6.59
CA GLY A 51 -6.72 -12.18 -6.13
C GLY A 51 -5.81 -10.98 -5.98
N VAL A 52 -5.87 -10.06 -6.94
CA VAL A 52 -5.08 -8.86 -6.86
C VAL A 52 -5.54 -8.02 -5.66
N GLN A 53 -6.85 -7.99 -5.41
CA GLN A 53 -7.37 -7.24 -4.29
C GLN A 53 -6.82 -7.78 -2.98
N GLN A 54 -6.69 -9.09 -2.86
CA GLN A 54 -6.15 -9.67 -1.66
C GLN A 54 -4.70 -9.28 -1.46
N LEU A 55 -3.94 -9.19 -2.55
CA LEU A 55 -2.55 -8.80 -2.44
C LEU A 55 -2.45 -7.34 -1.99
N ILE A 56 -3.32 -6.51 -2.51
CA ILE A 56 -3.32 -5.11 -2.13
C ILE A 56 -3.71 -4.96 -0.67
N GLU A 57 -4.68 -5.73 -0.21
CA GLU A 57 -5.10 -5.65 1.18
C GLU A 57 -3.98 -6.11 2.10
N LEU A 58 -3.26 -7.14 1.71
CA LEU A 58 -2.15 -7.60 2.51
C LEU A 58 -1.07 -6.53 2.56
N SER A 59 -0.80 -5.89 1.42
CA SER A 59 0.20 -4.83 1.37
C SER A 59 -0.20 -3.67 2.28
N GLU A 60 -1.49 -3.36 2.30
CA GLU A 60 -1.99 -2.31 3.14
C GLU A 60 -1.75 -2.64 4.61
N LEU A 61 -2.01 -3.88 4.99
CA LEU A 61 -1.80 -4.29 6.35
C LEU A 61 -0.34 -4.21 6.74
N LEU A 62 0.53 -4.60 5.82
CA LEU A 62 1.96 -4.57 6.10
C LEU A 62 2.44 -3.13 6.25
N ALA A 63 1.97 -2.24 5.39
CA ALA A 63 2.36 -0.85 5.47
C ALA A 63 1.88 -0.23 6.78
N ASN A 64 0.66 -0.54 7.17
CA ASN A 64 0.12 -0.01 8.39
C ASN A 64 0.83 -0.57 9.61
N ARG A 65 1.27 -1.82 9.52
CA ARG A 65 1.99 -2.42 10.62
C ARG A 65 3.31 -1.70 10.83
N VAL A 66 3.97 -1.36 9.74
CA VAL A 66 5.24 -0.65 9.84
C VAL A 66 5.01 0.72 10.43
N LEU A 67 3.94 1.38 10.04
CA LEU A 67 3.62 2.68 10.59
C LEU A 67 3.36 2.59 12.08
N ASP A 68 2.62 1.59 12.50
CA ASP A 68 2.32 1.42 13.90
C ASP A 68 3.59 1.20 14.70
N GLU A 69 4.53 0.49 14.16
CA GLU A 69 5.77 0.24 14.86
C GLU A 69 6.68 1.44 14.90
N ARG A 70 6.50 2.34 13.96
CA ARG A 70 7.34 3.49 13.93
C ARG A 70 6.86 4.62 14.83
N VAL A 71 5.66 4.50 15.33
CA VAL A 71 5.12 5.52 16.20
C VAL A 71 4.81 4.96 17.56
N PRO A 72 5.73 4.40 18.23
CA PRO A 72 5.47 3.76 19.48
C PRO A 72 5.40 4.72 20.60
N VAL A 73 6.01 5.79 20.41
CA VAL A 73 6.03 6.73 21.40
C VAL A 73 4.76 7.14 21.97
N LEU A 74 3.80 7.21 21.20
CA LEU A 74 2.54 7.66 21.64
C LEU A 74 1.93 6.80 22.69
N GLU A 75 2.42 5.62 22.78
CA GLU A 75 1.89 4.73 23.68
C GLU A 75 2.41 4.96 24.98
N GLY A 76 3.48 5.47 25.10
CA GLY A 76 4.23 5.69 26.28
C GLY A 76 3.52 6.06 27.44
#